data_bac3a48e6421fc0caf25f2046f8f8df4
#
_entry.id   bac3a48e6421fc0caf25f2046f8f8df4
#
_cell.length_a   1.000
_cell.length_b   1.000
_cell.length_c   1.000
_cell.angle_alpha   90.00
_cell.angle_beta   90.00
_cell.angle_gamma   90.00
#
_symmetry.space_group_name_H-M   'P 1'
#
loop_
_entity.id
_entity.type
_entity.pdbx_description
1 polymer ?
#
loop_
_entity_poly.entity_id
_entity_poly.type
_entity_poly.pdbx_seq_one_letter_code
_entity_poly.pdbx_strand_id
1 'polypeptide(L)'
;KKKQPSEQRGAEFESTLEKIAEKYEVTVDKVVDYVIQRLEKAEYIDKYALIVHDKDGAKDGKGLAAPHVHAVIKFKYPVYLSRLAMTLSMPITTNEKIKAKKPYGVKRRVMDIGAALCYLTHKNASEKHQYEDSEVIASDDWDWKTERDKSFQRLMKSDMEVILQGIEEGVITESNLSKYVDIHVYTEHRSEINSAFEYRSKKMMNKHDRNLIALYVEGTPGSGKTTIAKHFCEERDLSYFITGGGNDLFQGYGGQEAIIIDDARPSMLSPEEWLKMLDNNSGSLVRSRFRNKDISNAKYIILTSTKSLMSFFGKYQENPHQLYRRVKLWFVIDNYFIVVYKYNSDKKRYEEVKRARNWVVKKYSDSDLDDDEINDLLESFGLQDYPSDDELPF
;
A
#
# COMPACT_ATOMS: atom_id res chain seq x y z
N LYS A 1 16.16 -15.88 14.03
CA LYS A 1 14.69 -16.01 13.92
C LYS A 1 14.23 -15.00 12.90
N LYS A 2 13.76 -15.45 11.73
CA LYS A 2 13.19 -14.60 10.68
C LYS A 2 11.92 -13.98 11.28
N LYS A 3 11.91 -12.66 11.52
CA LYS A 3 10.65 -11.92 11.74
C LYS A 3 9.86 -11.97 10.44
N GLN A 4 8.68 -12.54 10.53
CA GLN A 4 7.73 -12.63 9.42
C GLN A 4 7.22 -11.24 9.02
N PRO A 5 6.72 -11.07 7.78
CA PRO A 5 6.10 -9.83 7.33
C PRO A 5 5.04 -9.40 8.34
N SER A 6 4.86 -8.08 8.50
CA SER A 6 3.96 -7.46 9.48
C SER A 6 2.63 -8.23 9.55
N GLU A 7 2.43 -8.79 10.72
CA GLU A 7 1.37 -9.75 11.00
C GLU A 7 0.00 -9.18 10.70
N GLN A 8 -0.64 -9.70 9.68
CA GLN A 8 -2.06 -9.46 9.45
C GLN A 8 -2.82 -10.35 10.42
N ARG A 9 -3.32 -9.76 11.49
CA ARG A 9 -4.09 -10.47 12.52
C ARG A 9 -5.56 -10.59 12.17
N GLY A 10 -6.00 -9.87 11.13
CA GLY A 10 -7.38 -9.89 10.71
C GLY A 10 -7.60 -9.24 9.33
N ALA A 11 -8.80 -9.39 8.81
CA ALA A 11 -9.26 -8.82 7.57
C ALA A 11 -10.74 -8.45 7.63
N GLU A 12 -11.16 -7.51 6.79
CA GLU A 12 -12.56 -7.22 6.51
C GLU A 12 -12.97 -7.87 5.19
N PHE A 13 -14.21 -8.32 5.15
CA PHE A 13 -14.88 -8.76 3.95
C PHE A 13 -16.21 -8.02 3.80
N GLU A 14 -16.52 -7.55 2.60
CA GLU A 14 -17.80 -6.91 2.26
C GLU A 14 -18.21 -7.29 0.84
N SER A 15 -19.45 -7.74 0.68
CA SER A 15 -20.05 -7.97 -0.63
C SER A 15 -21.57 -7.97 -0.56
N THR A 16 -22.24 -7.55 -1.65
CA THR A 16 -23.71 -7.64 -1.74
C THR A 16 -24.16 -9.09 -1.76
N LEU A 17 -25.31 -9.37 -1.15
CA LEU A 17 -25.89 -10.71 -1.11
C LEU A 17 -26.07 -11.30 -2.49
N GLU A 18 -26.58 -10.51 -3.45
CA GLU A 18 -26.78 -10.93 -4.84
C GLU A 18 -25.49 -11.38 -5.52
N LYS A 19 -24.39 -10.63 -5.33
CA LYS A 19 -23.10 -10.99 -5.92
C LYS A 19 -22.50 -12.25 -5.32
N ILE A 20 -22.70 -12.47 -4.01
CA ILE A 20 -22.26 -13.70 -3.37
C ILE A 20 -23.12 -14.87 -3.88
N ALA A 21 -24.43 -14.67 -3.97
CA ALA A 21 -25.37 -15.67 -4.47
C ALA A 21 -25.04 -16.09 -5.91
N GLU A 22 -24.83 -15.11 -6.80
CA GLU A 22 -24.42 -15.34 -8.18
C GLU A 22 -23.08 -16.11 -8.26
N LYS A 23 -22.08 -15.68 -7.47
CA LYS A 23 -20.75 -16.27 -7.50
C LYS A 23 -20.73 -17.73 -7.03
N TYR A 24 -21.58 -18.09 -6.09
CA TYR A 24 -21.62 -19.43 -5.50
C TYR A 24 -22.79 -20.30 -5.98
N GLU A 25 -23.58 -19.78 -6.91
CA GLU A 25 -24.77 -20.49 -7.45
C GLU A 25 -25.72 -20.93 -6.33
N VAL A 26 -25.90 -20.08 -5.31
CA VAL A 26 -26.83 -20.29 -4.19
C VAL A 26 -27.93 -19.25 -4.20
N THR A 27 -29.02 -19.49 -3.48
CA THR A 27 -30.08 -18.51 -3.28
C THR A 27 -29.66 -17.46 -2.24
N VAL A 28 -30.21 -16.26 -2.32
CA VAL A 28 -29.84 -15.12 -1.46
C VAL A 28 -29.98 -15.43 0.03
N ASP A 29 -31.02 -16.19 0.40
CA ASP A 29 -31.28 -16.63 1.78
C ASP A 29 -30.20 -17.57 2.35
N LYS A 30 -29.45 -18.26 1.49
CA LYS A 30 -28.36 -19.17 1.89
C LYS A 30 -26.96 -18.56 1.88
N VAL A 31 -26.85 -17.30 1.47
CA VAL A 31 -25.56 -16.63 1.32
C VAL A 31 -24.79 -16.57 2.64
N VAL A 32 -25.46 -16.21 3.72
CA VAL A 32 -24.85 -16.06 5.04
C VAL A 32 -24.30 -17.40 5.52
N ASP A 33 -25.12 -18.45 5.47
CA ASP A 33 -24.70 -19.80 5.86
C ASP A 33 -23.52 -20.31 5.03
N TYR A 34 -23.53 -20.01 3.75
CA TYR A 34 -22.45 -20.39 2.86
C TYR A 34 -21.14 -19.69 3.20
N VAL A 35 -21.17 -18.38 3.51
CA VAL A 35 -19.99 -17.63 3.96
C VAL A 35 -19.47 -18.20 5.26
N ILE A 36 -20.35 -18.47 6.24
CA ILE A 36 -19.99 -19.06 7.54
C ILE A 36 -19.29 -20.41 7.33
N GLN A 37 -19.88 -21.31 6.56
CA GLN A 37 -19.28 -22.61 6.27
C GLN A 37 -17.87 -22.51 5.67
N ARG A 38 -17.62 -21.51 4.84
CA ARG A 38 -16.29 -21.28 4.27
C ARG A 38 -15.28 -20.79 5.32
N LEU A 39 -15.73 -19.92 6.22
CA LEU A 39 -14.89 -19.40 7.30
C LEU A 39 -14.56 -20.51 8.30
N GLU A 40 -15.54 -21.34 8.68
CA GLU A 40 -15.36 -22.43 9.63
C GLU A 40 -14.45 -23.56 9.11
N LYS A 41 -14.53 -23.86 7.82
CA LYS A 41 -13.66 -24.87 7.18
C LYS A 41 -12.20 -24.43 7.04
N ALA A 42 -11.90 -23.15 7.19
CA ALA A 42 -10.56 -22.62 7.00
C ALA A 42 -9.74 -22.67 8.30
N GLU A 43 -8.86 -23.64 8.43
CA GLU A 43 -8.06 -23.92 9.63
C GLU A 43 -7.24 -22.72 10.17
N TYR A 44 -6.90 -21.77 9.30
CA TYR A 44 -6.13 -20.57 9.65
C TYR A 44 -6.98 -19.45 10.24
N ILE A 45 -8.31 -19.54 10.16
CA ILE A 45 -9.22 -18.59 10.79
C ILE A 45 -9.36 -18.95 12.28
N ASP A 46 -9.21 -17.92 13.11
CA ASP A 46 -9.38 -18.04 14.55
C ASP A 46 -10.83 -17.73 14.93
N LYS A 47 -11.29 -16.54 14.57
CA LYS A 47 -12.61 -16.01 14.88
C LYS A 47 -13.18 -15.24 13.70
N TYR A 48 -14.49 -15.16 13.65
CA TYR A 48 -15.21 -14.27 12.73
C TYR A 48 -16.44 -13.67 13.41
N ALA A 49 -16.81 -12.47 12.97
CA ALA A 49 -18.10 -11.84 13.26
C ALA A 49 -18.60 -11.21 11.96
N LEU A 50 -19.87 -11.43 11.64
CA LEU A 50 -20.47 -10.91 10.42
C LEU A 50 -21.91 -10.43 10.66
N ILE A 51 -22.36 -9.55 9.79
CA ILE A 51 -23.72 -9.01 9.80
C ILE A 51 -24.19 -8.75 8.36
N VAL A 52 -25.48 -8.73 8.15
CA VAL A 52 -26.09 -8.23 6.92
C VAL A 52 -26.53 -6.78 7.13
N HIS A 53 -25.94 -5.85 6.41
CA HIS A 53 -26.37 -4.46 6.34
C HIS A 53 -27.46 -4.33 5.26
N ASP A 54 -28.71 -4.28 5.64
CA ASP A 54 -29.90 -4.18 4.78
C ASP A 54 -30.71 -2.89 4.99
N LYS A 55 -30.34 -2.11 6.02
CA LYS A 55 -31.05 -0.87 6.41
C LYS A 55 -30.20 0.39 6.17
N ASP A 56 -29.05 0.26 5.51
CA ASP A 56 -28.17 1.40 5.21
C ASP A 56 -28.76 2.28 4.12
N GLY A 57 -28.67 3.60 4.30
CA GLY A 57 -29.04 4.57 3.26
C GLY A 57 -28.13 4.49 2.04
N ALA A 58 -28.69 4.62 0.84
CA ALA A 58 -27.91 4.69 -0.38
C ALA A 58 -27.07 5.97 -0.43
N LYS A 59 -25.88 5.89 -1.06
CA LYS A 59 -24.93 7.02 -1.17
C LYS A 59 -25.47 8.21 -1.94
N ASP A 60 -26.47 8.01 -2.80
CA ASP A 60 -27.15 9.05 -3.57
C ASP A 60 -28.32 9.69 -2.82
N GLY A 61 -28.57 9.26 -1.57
CA GLY A 61 -29.68 9.72 -0.74
C GLY A 61 -31.05 9.24 -1.18
N LYS A 62 -31.14 8.31 -2.15
CA LYS A 62 -32.40 7.81 -2.71
C LYS A 62 -32.64 6.36 -2.32
N GLY A 63 -33.25 6.16 -1.14
CA GLY A 63 -33.63 4.84 -0.65
C GLY A 63 -32.53 4.11 0.10
N LEU A 64 -32.61 2.79 0.15
CA LEU A 64 -31.67 1.90 0.82
C LEU A 64 -30.56 1.43 -0.11
N ALA A 65 -29.39 1.19 0.46
CA ALA A 65 -28.30 0.52 -0.26
C ALA A 65 -28.65 -0.97 -0.49
N ALA A 66 -28.03 -1.58 -1.49
CA ALA A 66 -28.20 -3.02 -1.70
C ALA A 66 -27.73 -3.80 -0.46
N PRO A 67 -28.51 -4.78 0.03
CA PRO A 67 -28.13 -5.59 1.16
C PRO A 67 -26.76 -6.25 0.95
N HIS A 68 -25.88 -6.15 1.95
CA HIS A 68 -24.52 -6.68 1.84
C HIS A 68 -24.05 -7.30 3.15
N VAL A 69 -23.23 -8.36 3.03
CA VAL A 69 -22.54 -8.96 4.16
C VAL A 69 -21.30 -8.12 4.45
N HIS A 70 -21.13 -7.77 5.73
CA HIS A 70 -19.91 -7.22 6.27
C HIS A 70 -19.34 -8.18 7.33
N ALA A 71 -18.09 -8.58 7.20
CA ALA A 71 -17.46 -9.52 8.12
C ALA A 71 -16.08 -9.02 8.59
N VAL A 72 -15.81 -9.25 9.87
CA VAL A 72 -14.50 -9.07 10.52
C VAL A 72 -13.96 -10.45 10.85
N ILE A 73 -12.73 -10.73 10.42
CA ILE A 73 -12.11 -12.05 10.49
C ILE A 73 -10.77 -11.93 11.18
N LYS A 74 -10.55 -12.75 12.20
CA LYS A 74 -9.30 -12.87 12.97
C LYS A 74 -8.58 -14.15 12.59
N PHE A 75 -7.25 -14.07 12.43
CA PHE A 75 -6.43 -15.20 12.03
C PHE A 75 -5.63 -15.77 13.20
N LYS A 76 -5.47 -17.08 13.25
CA LYS A 76 -4.63 -17.81 14.24
C LYS A 76 -3.15 -17.43 14.11
N TYR A 77 -2.71 -17.16 12.89
CA TYR A 77 -1.35 -16.77 12.54
C TYR A 77 -1.39 -15.84 11.32
N PRO A 78 -0.29 -15.14 11.03
CA PRO A 78 -0.26 -14.22 9.88
C PRO A 78 -0.63 -14.89 8.57
N VAL A 79 -1.58 -14.32 7.85
CA VAL A 79 -2.10 -14.85 6.58
C VAL A 79 -2.07 -13.76 5.51
N TYR A 80 -1.71 -14.14 4.29
CA TYR A 80 -1.86 -13.26 3.14
C TYR A 80 -3.34 -13.11 2.78
N LEU A 81 -3.78 -11.88 2.50
CA LEU A 81 -5.17 -11.61 2.07
C LEU A 81 -5.59 -12.45 0.85
N SER A 82 -4.64 -12.78 -0.02
CA SER A 82 -4.88 -13.68 -1.16
C SER A 82 -5.39 -15.06 -0.73
N ARG A 83 -4.97 -15.59 0.42
CA ARG A 83 -5.47 -16.85 0.93
C ARG A 83 -6.93 -16.75 1.36
N LEU A 84 -7.31 -15.66 2.05
CA LEU A 84 -8.70 -15.41 2.39
C LEU A 84 -9.54 -15.16 1.13
N ALA A 85 -9.02 -14.39 0.18
CA ALA A 85 -9.67 -14.16 -1.11
C ALA A 85 -9.95 -15.47 -1.87
N MET A 86 -9.01 -16.40 -1.84
CA MET A 86 -9.21 -17.77 -2.39
C MET A 86 -10.26 -18.56 -1.62
N THR A 87 -10.20 -18.56 -0.28
CA THR A 87 -11.19 -19.24 0.58
C THR A 87 -12.60 -18.74 0.31
N LEU A 88 -12.78 -17.44 0.19
CA LEU A 88 -14.06 -16.82 -0.11
C LEU A 88 -14.35 -16.73 -1.63
N SER A 89 -13.42 -17.18 -2.47
CA SER A 89 -13.49 -17.01 -3.95
C SER A 89 -13.84 -15.58 -4.39
N MET A 90 -13.36 -14.59 -3.66
CA MET A 90 -13.64 -13.17 -3.84
C MET A 90 -12.38 -12.39 -4.14
N PRO A 91 -12.45 -11.29 -4.91
CA PRO A 91 -11.28 -10.46 -5.21
C PRO A 91 -10.78 -9.71 -3.98
N ILE A 92 -9.48 -9.34 -3.98
CA ILE A 92 -8.93 -8.37 -3.05
C ILE A 92 -9.24 -6.96 -3.58
N THR A 93 -9.78 -6.08 -2.73
CA THR A 93 -10.23 -4.73 -3.11
C THR A 93 -9.51 -3.64 -2.30
N THR A 94 -8.19 -3.72 -2.26
CA THR A 94 -7.35 -2.79 -1.48
C THR A 94 -7.01 -1.50 -2.20
N ASN A 95 -7.11 -1.48 -3.53
CA ASN A 95 -6.79 -0.32 -4.38
C ASN A 95 -8.07 0.46 -4.73
N GLU A 96 -8.05 1.79 -4.66
CA GLU A 96 -9.20 2.66 -4.95
C GLU A 96 -9.76 2.45 -6.38
N LYS A 97 -8.90 2.24 -7.38
CA LYS A 97 -9.33 1.95 -8.76
C LYS A 97 -10.00 0.58 -8.87
N ILE A 98 -9.48 -0.41 -8.16
CA ILE A 98 -10.07 -1.76 -8.10
C ILE A 98 -11.37 -1.70 -7.28
N LYS A 99 -11.40 -0.94 -6.18
CA LYS A 99 -12.57 -0.71 -5.34
C LYS A 99 -13.72 -0.06 -6.11
N ALA A 100 -13.44 0.91 -7.01
CA ALA A 100 -14.43 1.51 -7.87
C ALA A 100 -15.03 0.53 -8.88
N LYS A 101 -14.21 -0.40 -9.42
CA LYS A 101 -14.64 -1.42 -10.39
C LYS A 101 -15.23 -2.67 -9.73
N LYS A 102 -14.76 -2.99 -8.51
CA LYS A 102 -15.17 -4.18 -7.73
C LYS A 102 -15.39 -3.77 -6.28
N PRO A 103 -16.56 -3.17 -5.96
CA PRO A 103 -16.83 -2.62 -4.62
C PRO A 103 -17.06 -3.70 -3.55
N TYR A 104 -16.80 -4.95 -3.86
CA TYR A 104 -17.02 -6.11 -3.01
C TYR A 104 -15.79 -7.02 -3.00
N GLY A 105 -15.60 -7.73 -1.91
CA GLY A 105 -14.54 -8.71 -1.74
C GLY A 105 -13.75 -8.53 -0.46
N VAL A 106 -12.59 -9.17 -0.42
CA VAL A 106 -11.68 -9.07 0.74
C VAL A 106 -11.05 -7.70 0.75
N LYS A 107 -11.39 -6.93 1.77
CA LYS A 107 -10.82 -5.63 2.05
C LYS A 107 -9.58 -5.80 2.92
N ARG A 108 -8.90 -4.71 3.12
CA ARG A 108 -7.71 -4.49 3.93
C ARG A 108 -7.51 -5.40 5.14
N ARG A 109 -6.25 -5.55 5.47
CA ARG A 109 -5.67 -5.67 6.79
C ARG A 109 -6.39 -4.80 7.82
N VAL A 110 -7.05 -5.42 8.77
CA VAL A 110 -7.62 -4.73 9.93
C VAL A 110 -6.48 -4.42 10.90
N MET A 111 -6.26 -3.16 11.18
CA MET A 111 -5.21 -2.73 12.11
C MET A 111 -5.71 -2.75 13.56
N ASP A 112 -6.96 -2.39 13.78
CA ASP A 112 -7.68 -2.52 15.05
C ASP A 112 -8.96 -3.32 14.82
N ILE A 113 -8.97 -4.55 15.31
CA ILE A 113 -10.10 -5.47 15.21
C ILE A 113 -11.31 -4.88 15.96
N GLY A 114 -11.10 -4.27 17.12
CA GLY A 114 -12.16 -3.67 17.89
C GLY A 114 -12.83 -2.48 17.18
N ALA A 115 -12.07 -1.65 16.48
CA ALA A 115 -12.63 -0.59 15.65
C ALA A 115 -13.43 -1.15 14.46
N ALA A 116 -12.96 -2.23 13.84
CA ALA A 116 -13.70 -2.93 12.78
C ALA A 116 -15.00 -3.57 13.32
N LEU A 117 -14.98 -4.12 14.53
CA LEU A 117 -16.17 -4.63 15.20
C LEU A 117 -17.19 -3.54 15.50
N CYS A 118 -16.75 -2.30 15.85
CA CYS A 118 -17.65 -1.17 16.02
C CYS A 118 -18.45 -0.86 14.74
N TYR A 119 -17.83 -1.10 13.57
CA TYR A 119 -18.48 -0.84 12.29
C TYR A 119 -19.55 -1.88 11.94
N LEU A 120 -19.51 -3.09 12.50
CA LEU A 120 -20.56 -4.08 12.26
C LEU A 120 -21.94 -3.57 12.70
N THR A 121 -22.02 -2.90 13.84
CA THR A 121 -23.26 -2.31 14.38
C THR A 121 -23.37 -0.81 14.12
N HIS A 122 -22.42 -0.22 13.36
CA HIS A 122 -22.27 1.22 13.13
C HIS A 122 -22.11 2.06 14.41
N LYS A 123 -21.67 1.45 15.50
CA LYS A 123 -21.49 2.14 16.79
C LYS A 123 -20.52 3.33 16.70
N ASN A 124 -19.57 3.28 15.73
CA ASN A 124 -18.61 4.35 15.43
C ASN A 124 -19.02 5.20 14.20
N ALA A 125 -20.27 5.11 13.75
CA ALA A 125 -20.81 5.82 12.59
C ALA A 125 -22.27 6.22 12.89
N SER A 126 -22.43 7.20 13.78
CA SER A 126 -23.73 7.61 14.31
C SER A 126 -24.70 8.16 13.27
N GLU A 127 -24.17 8.58 12.10
CA GLU A 127 -24.95 9.05 10.95
C GLU A 127 -25.62 7.91 10.16
N LYS A 128 -25.24 6.64 10.44
CA LYS A 128 -25.79 5.45 9.80
C LYS A 128 -26.86 4.77 10.65
N HIS A 129 -27.60 3.85 10.04
CA HIS A 129 -28.49 2.98 10.79
C HIS A 129 -27.70 2.19 11.84
N GLN A 130 -28.19 2.22 13.09
CA GLN A 130 -27.58 1.47 14.20
C GLN A 130 -28.20 0.08 14.24
N TYR A 131 -27.36 -0.95 14.08
CA TYR A 131 -27.80 -2.35 14.15
C TYR A 131 -27.67 -2.87 15.58
N GLU A 132 -28.59 -3.79 15.94
CA GLU A 132 -28.57 -4.45 17.23
C GLU A 132 -27.48 -5.55 17.29
N ASP A 133 -26.95 -5.78 18.49
CA ASP A 133 -25.95 -6.81 18.72
C ASP A 133 -26.46 -8.23 18.41
N SER A 134 -27.76 -8.44 18.45
CA SER A 134 -28.42 -9.70 18.10
C SER A 134 -28.44 -9.99 16.61
N GLU A 135 -28.19 -9.00 15.76
CA GLU A 135 -28.11 -9.14 14.30
C GLU A 135 -26.70 -9.60 13.85
N VAL A 136 -25.71 -9.58 14.76
CA VAL A 136 -24.35 -10.02 14.49
C VAL A 136 -24.22 -11.53 14.76
N ILE A 137 -23.76 -12.27 13.75
CA ILE A 137 -23.41 -13.69 13.86
C ILE A 137 -21.91 -13.79 14.07
N ALA A 138 -21.48 -14.44 15.13
CA ALA A 138 -20.06 -14.58 15.47
C ALA A 138 -19.71 -15.99 15.90
N SER A 139 -18.42 -16.34 15.90
CA SER A 139 -17.92 -17.59 16.46
C SER A 139 -18.33 -17.72 17.93
N ASP A 140 -18.83 -18.87 18.34
CA ASP A 140 -19.41 -19.14 19.67
C ASP A 140 -18.48 -18.80 20.85
N ASP A 141 -17.19 -18.96 20.66
CA ASP A 141 -16.16 -18.76 21.65
C ASP A 141 -15.47 -17.39 21.56
N TRP A 142 -16.07 -16.41 20.86
CA TRP A 142 -15.55 -15.05 20.75
C TRP A 142 -16.42 -14.03 21.46
N ASP A 143 -15.95 -13.49 22.56
CA ASP A 143 -16.57 -12.34 23.21
C ASP A 143 -16.25 -11.04 22.45
N TRP A 144 -16.75 -10.96 21.22
CA TRP A 144 -16.56 -9.84 20.32
C TRP A 144 -17.16 -8.54 20.84
N LYS A 145 -18.23 -8.64 21.65
CA LYS A 145 -18.90 -7.45 22.25
C LYS A 145 -17.98 -6.74 23.23
N THR A 146 -17.34 -7.48 24.11
CA THR A 146 -16.37 -6.90 25.06
C THR A 146 -15.16 -6.31 24.33
N GLU A 147 -14.65 -6.97 23.28
CA GLU A 147 -13.55 -6.47 22.47
C GLU A 147 -13.93 -5.18 21.73
N ARG A 148 -15.13 -5.13 21.13
CA ARG A 148 -15.73 -3.95 20.52
C ARG A 148 -15.87 -2.79 21.53
N ASP A 149 -16.47 -3.05 22.68
CA ASP A 149 -16.82 -2.00 23.64
C ASP A 149 -15.58 -1.40 24.30
N LYS A 150 -14.55 -2.21 24.57
CA LYS A 150 -13.24 -1.71 25.00
C LYS A 150 -12.59 -0.79 23.95
N SER A 151 -12.71 -1.16 22.68
CA SER A 151 -12.20 -0.32 21.60
C SER A 151 -13.01 0.96 21.44
N PHE A 152 -14.34 0.86 21.48
CA PHE A 152 -15.23 2.02 21.44
C PHE A 152 -14.97 3.00 22.59
N GLN A 153 -14.82 2.50 23.82
CA GLN A 153 -14.47 3.34 24.97
C GLN A 153 -13.10 4.03 24.80
N ARG A 154 -12.12 3.36 24.19
CA ARG A 154 -10.84 4.01 23.84
C ARG A 154 -11.04 5.12 22.82
N LEU A 155 -11.85 4.88 21.78
CA LEU A 155 -12.23 5.91 20.80
C LEU A 155 -12.94 7.10 21.42
N MET A 156 -13.81 6.86 22.43
CA MET A 156 -14.57 7.90 23.11
C MET A 156 -13.79 8.60 24.23
N LYS A 157 -12.79 7.96 24.84
CA LYS A 157 -12.07 8.53 26.00
C LYS A 157 -11.11 9.65 25.64
N SER A 158 -10.53 9.66 24.46
CA SER A 158 -9.75 10.78 23.93
C SER A 158 -9.32 10.44 22.52
N ASP A 159 -9.88 11.09 21.53
CA ASP A 159 -9.39 11.03 20.15
C ASP A 159 -7.89 11.32 20.09
N MET A 160 -7.40 12.22 20.97
CA MET A 160 -5.99 12.58 21.08
C MET A 160 -5.11 11.45 21.59
N GLU A 161 -5.52 10.71 22.61
CA GLU A 161 -4.74 9.61 23.16
C GLU A 161 -4.57 8.49 22.13
N VAL A 162 -5.63 8.19 21.38
CA VAL A 162 -5.59 7.21 20.27
C VAL A 162 -4.71 7.71 19.14
N ILE A 163 -4.76 8.99 18.80
CA ILE A 163 -3.89 9.61 17.79
C ILE A 163 -2.43 9.52 18.21
N LEU A 164 -2.10 9.92 19.43
CA LEU A 164 -0.72 9.89 19.95
C LEU A 164 -0.18 8.47 20.02
N GLN A 165 -0.97 7.50 20.48
CA GLN A 165 -0.61 6.09 20.48
C GLN A 165 -0.41 5.56 19.06
N GLY A 166 -1.30 5.89 18.13
CA GLY A 166 -1.19 5.50 16.72
C GLY A 166 0.08 6.05 16.06
N ILE A 167 0.48 7.28 16.42
CA ILE A 167 1.75 7.87 15.99
C ILE A 167 2.92 7.12 16.60
N GLU A 168 2.92 6.84 17.89
CA GLU A 168 4.00 6.13 18.58
C GLU A 168 4.21 4.72 18.00
N GLU A 169 3.15 4.00 17.71
CA GLU A 169 3.20 2.67 17.09
C GLU A 169 3.56 2.71 15.60
N GLY A 170 3.43 3.87 14.94
CA GLY A 170 3.70 4.09 13.52
C GLY A 170 2.58 3.67 12.59
N VAL A 171 1.43 3.52 13.13
CA VAL A 171 0.16 3.33 12.42
C VAL A 171 -0.25 4.63 11.74
N ILE A 172 -0.19 5.73 12.50
CA ILE A 172 -0.39 7.07 12.00
C ILE A 172 0.97 7.65 11.65
N THR A 173 1.09 8.10 10.41
CA THR A 173 2.29 8.72 9.84
C THR A 173 1.93 10.10 9.28
N GLU A 174 2.93 10.96 9.02
CA GLU A 174 2.66 12.26 8.37
C GLU A 174 1.88 12.10 7.06
N SER A 175 2.14 11.02 6.30
CA SER A 175 1.52 10.77 4.99
C SER A 175 0.06 10.31 5.05
N ASN A 176 -0.36 9.68 6.14
CA ASN A 176 -1.72 9.17 6.28
C ASN A 176 -2.53 9.87 7.38
N LEU A 177 -1.98 10.91 7.99
CA LEU A 177 -2.57 11.65 9.11
C LEU A 177 -4.00 12.09 8.81
N SER A 178 -4.26 12.65 7.63
CA SER A 178 -5.59 13.10 7.21
C SER A 178 -6.66 11.99 7.10
N LYS A 179 -6.27 10.72 7.19
CA LYS A 179 -7.22 9.59 7.24
C LYS A 179 -7.74 9.32 8.65
N TYR A 180 -7.02 9.79 9.66
CA TYR A 180 -7.27 9.47 11.07
C TYR A 180 -7.59 10.70 11.90
N VAL A 181 -7.18 11.88 11.42
CA VAL A 181 -7.28 13.13 12.18
C VAL A 181 -8.05 14.15 11.34
N ASP A 182 -9.14 14.66 11.89
CA ASP A 182 -9.90 15.76 11.30
C ASP A 182 -9.09 17.07 11.32
N ILE A 183 -9.37 17.96 10.37
CA ILE A 183 -8.64 19.23 10.23
C ILE A 183 -8.79 20.11 11.49
N HIS A 184 -9.95 20.11 12.16
CA HIS A 184 -10.19 20.90 13.36
C HIS A 184 -9.36 20.36 14.53
N VAL A 185 -9.36 19.03 14.73
CA VAL A 185 -8.53 18.35 15.74
C VAL A 185 -7.05 18.61 15.47
N TYR A 186 -6.63 18.53 14.19
CA TYR A 186 -5.23 18.82 13.83
C TYR A 186 -4.84 20.27 14.13
N THR A 187 -5.69 21.25 13.81
CA THR A 187 -5.38 22.66 14.05
C THR A 187 -5.31 23.00 15.53
N GLU A 188 -6.19 22.42 16.33
CA GLU A 188 -6.23 22.59 17.78
C GLU A 188 -5.04 21.95 18.49
N HIS A 189 -4.67 20.72 18.09
CA HIS A 189 -3.63 19.91 18.73
C HIS A 189 -2.33 19.77 17.88
N ARG A 190 -2.09 20.69 16.94
CA ARG A 190 -0.95 20.63 16.02
C ARG A 190 0.39 20.45 16.72
N SER A 191 0.59 21.15 17.85
CA SER A 191 1.87 21.09 18.59
C SER A 191 2.08 19.72 19.20
N GLU A 192 1.05 19.10 19.76
CA GLU A 192 1.11 17.79 20.40
C GLU A 192 1.36 16.69 19.35
N ILE A 193 0.63 16.74 18.24
CA ILE A 193 0.79 15.81 17.12
C ILE A 193 2.22 15.87 16.55
N ASN A 194 2.74 17.08 16.31
CA ASN A 194 4.11 17.24 15.80
C ASN A 194 5.15 16.77 16.82
N SER A 195 4.94 17.03 18.09
CA SER A 195 5.82 16.56 19.16
C SER A 195 5.84 15.03 19.27
N ALA A 196 4.70 14.38 19.03
CA ALA A 196 4.60 12.91 18.99
C ALA A 196 5.39 12.32 17.81
N PHE A 197 5.32 12.92 16.62
CA PHE A 197 6.16 12.52 15.49
C PHE A 197 7.65 12.69 15.78
N GLU A 198 8.04 13.78 16.41
CA GLU A 198 9.43 13.99 16.81
C GLU A 198 9.90 12.99 17.89
N TYR A 199 9.06 12.71 18.87
CA TYR A 199 9.33 11.70 19.90
C TYR A 199 9.53 10.32 19.29
N ARG A 200 8.63 9.91 18.40
CA ARG A 200 8.75 8.66 17.67
C ARG A 200 10.04 8.59 16.85
N SER A 201 10.36 9.65 16.12
CA SER A 201 11.59 9.73 15.33
C SER A 201 12.83 9.51 16.22
N LYS A 202 12.90 10.19 17.37
CA LYS A 202 13.99 10.00 18.35
C LYS A 202 14.05 8.57 18.91
N LYS A 203 12.89 7.96 19.20
CA LYS A 203 12.80 6.58 19.67
C LYS A 203 13.33 5.59 18.63
N MET A 204 13.03 5.83 17.34
CA MET A 204 13.44 4.97 16.24
C MET A 204 14.90 5.14 15.84
N MET A 205 15.52 6.30 16.10
CA MET A 205 16.96 6.54 15.84
C MET A 205 17.87 5.49 16.48
N ASN A 206 17.49 4.99 17.64
CA ASN A 206 18.27 4.00 18.40
C ASN A 206 17.93 2.55 18.03
N LYS A 207 17.05 2.35 17.06
CA LYS A 207 16.64 1.01 16.61
C LYS A 207 17.54 0.56 15.47
N HIS A 208 18.41 -0.40 15.74
CA HIS A 208 19.43 -0.88 14.80
C HIS A 208 18.96 -2.05 13.92
N ASP A 209 17.78 -2.63 14.16
CA ASP A 209 17.23 -3.72 13.38
C ASP A 209 16.11 -3.25 12.44
N ARG A 210 16.46 -2.95 11.21
CA ARG A 210 15.52 -2.63 10.14
C ARG A 210 15.24 -3.88 9.32
N ASN A 211 13.98 -4.08 8.92
CA ASN A 211 13.61 -5.13 7.96
C ASN A 211 13.43 -4.54 6.55
N LEU A 212 14.38 -3.72 6.14
CA LEU A 212 14.39 -3.05 4.85
C LEU A 212 14.79 -4.02 3.74
N ILE A 213 14.04 -4.00 2.65
CA ILE A 213 14.35 -4.72 1.42
C ILE A 213 14.65 -3.68 0.33
N ALA A 214 15.89 -3.63 -0.13
CA ALA A 214 16.28 -2.79 -1.25
C ALA A 214 16.15 -3.56 -2.57
N LEU A 215 15.51 -2.92 -3.55
CA LEU A 215 15.31 -3.42 -4.91
C LEU A 215 15.97 -2.45 -5.89
N TYR A 216 16.60 -2.97 -6.94
CA TYR A 216 17.17 -2.17 -8.01
C TYR A 216 16.51 -2.54 -9.34
N VAL A 217 16.02 -1.54 -10.05
CA VAL A 217 15.30 -1.70 -11.32
C VAL A 217 16.05 -0.92 -12.39
N GLU A 218 16.83 -1.63 -13.21
CA GLU A 218 17.56 -1.02 -14.32
C GLU A 218 16.87 -1.28 -15.66
N GLY A 219 17.05 -0.34 -16.58
CA GLY A 219 16.56 -0.51 -17.94
C GLY A 219 16.64 0.79 -18.74
N THR A 220 16.42 0.68 -20.03
CA THR A 220 16.45 1.81 -20.97
C THR A 220 15.34 2.84 -20.62
N PRO A 221 15.45 4.09 -21.08
CA PRO A 221 14.33 5.04 -21.01
C PRO A 221 13.08 4.45 -21.66
N GLY A 222 11.91 4.67 -21.06
CA GLY A 222 10.63 4.16 -21.59
C GLY A 222 10.35 2.66 -21.33
N SER A 223 11.28 1.87 -20.77
CA SER A 223 11.07 0.44 -20.52
C SER A 223 10.09 0.12 -19.37
N GLY A 224 9.51 1.13 -18.71
CA GLY A 224 8.48 0.94 -17.69
C GLY A 224 9.00 0.75 -16.25
N LYS A 225 10.26 1.11 -15.95
CA LYS A 225 10.88 0.97 -14.62
C LYS A 225 10.03 1.53 -13.47
N THR A 226 9.64 2.79 -13.61
CA THR A 226 8.85 3.49 -12.59
C THR A 226 7.45 2.88 -12.45
N THR A 227 6.85 2.46 -13.56
CA THR A 227 5.55 1.80 -13.57
C THR A 227 5.59 0.46 -12.86
N ILE A 228 6.63 -0.33 -13.07
CA ILE A 228 6.84 -1.61 -12.38
C ILE A 228 7.06 -1.39 -10.89
N ALA A 229 7.83 -0.36 -10.50
CA ALA A 229 8.04 -0.02 -9.10
C ALA A 229 6.72 0.41 -8.41
N LYS A 230 5.89 1.21 -9.08
CA LYS A 230 4.55 1.58 -8.58
C LYS A 230 3.64 0.38 -8.46
N HIS A 231 3.57 -0.43 -9.51
CA HIS A 231 2.74 -1.64 -9.53
C HIS A 231 3.14 -2.63 -8.41
N PHE A 232 4.43 -2.78 -8.15
CA PHE A 232 4.91 -3.58 -7.02
C PHE A 232 4.33 -3.09 -5.68
N CYS A 233 4.27 -1.78 -5.47
CA CYS A 233 3.69 -1.21 -4.24
C CYS A 233 2.16 -1.38 -4.21
N GLU A 234 1.49 -1.15 -5.32
CA GLU A 234 0.03 -1.26 -5.47
C GLU A 234 -0.46 -2.68 -5.23
N GLU A 235 0.21 -3.69 -5.80
CA GLU A 235 -0.14 -5.11 -5.60
C GLU A 235 0.04 -5.59 -4.15
N ARG A 236 0.84 -4.88 -3.36
CA ARG A 236 1.09 -5.17 -1.94
C ARG A 236 0.36 -4.26 -0.98
N ASP A 237 -0.51 -3.38 -1.49
CA ASP A 237 -1.20 -2.35 -0.70
C ASP A 237 -0.22 -1.52 0.17
N LEU A 238 0.94 -1.18 -0.39
CA LEU A 238 1.94 -0.36 0.29
C LEU A 238 1.71 1.10 -0.02
N SER A 239 1.71 1.93 1.02
CA SER A 239 1.87 3.37 0.83
C SER A 239 3.27 3.64 0.29
N TYR A 240 3.40 4.45 -0.75
CA TYR A 240 4.70 4.74 -1.32
C TYR A 240 4.93 6.24 -1.55
N PHE A 241 6.19 6.64 -1.41
CA PHE A 241 6.71 7.96 -1.72
C PHE A 241 7.62 7.85 -2.93
N ILE A 242 7.40 8.69 -3.93
CA ILE A 242 8.28 8.77 -5.09
C ILE A 242 9.08 10.04 -5.02
N THR A 243 10.37 9.91 -5.23
CA THR A 243 11.31 11.02 -5.33
C THR A 243 12.26 10.76 -6.50
N GLY A 244 12.71 11.81 -7.13
CA GLY A 244 13.70 11.76 -8.20
C GLY A 244 14.27 13.15 -8.36
N GLY A 245 15.46 13.30 -8.82
CA GLY A 245 16.19 14.53 -9.11
C GLY A 245 15.85 15.75 -8.25
N GLY A 246 16.77 16.30 -7.53
CA GLY A 246 16.56 17.47 -6.68
C GLY A 246 17.58 17.53 -5.56
N ASN A 247 17.64 18.69 -4.88
CA ASN A 247 18.60 18.92 -3.80
C ASN A 247 18.23 18.22 -2.48
N ASP A 248 17.01 17.62 -2.39
CA ASP A 248 16.54 16.94 -1.20
C ASP A 248 15.60 15.79 -1.55
N LEU A 249 16.14 14.57 -1.50
CA LEU A 249 15.43 13.35 -1.87
C LEU A 249 14.28 12.99 -0.90
N PHE A 250 14.31 13.49 0.34
CA PHE A 250 13.42 13.04 1.39
C PHE A 250 12.48 14.12 1.94
N GLN A 251 12.50 15.33 1.37
CA GLN A 251 11.72 16.46 1.91
C GLN A 251 10.22 16.14 2.02
N GLY A 252 9.64 15.44 1.05
CA GLY A 252 8.23 15.06 1.02
C GLY A 252 7.91 13.71 1.66
N TYR A 253 8.91 13.00 2.22
CA TYR A 253 8.67 11.73 2.87
C TYR A 253 7.93 11.94 4.19
N GLY A 254 6.82 11.26 4.36
CA GLY A 254 5.93 11.34 5.53
C GLY A 254 5.67 10.00 6.21
N GLY A 255 6.59 9.03 6.10
CA GLY A 255 6.46 7.72 6.76
C GLY A 255 5.79 6.63 5.92
N GLN A 256 5.80 6.75 4.59
CA GLN A 256 5.31 5.72 3.69
C GLN A 256 6.11 4.41 3.83
N GLU A 257 5.47 3.29 3.50
CA GLU A 257 6.05 1.94 3.63
C GLU A 257 7.06 1.60 2.53
N ALA A 258 7.00 2.29 1.41
CA ALA A 258 7.96 2.15 0.32
C ALA A 258 8.47 3.52 -0.14
N ILE A 259 9.75 3.58 -0.50
CA ILE A 259 10.41 4.74 -1.10
C ILE A 259 10.87 4.32 -2.49
N ILE A 260 10.39 5.01 -3.52
CA ILE A 260 10.84 4.85 -4.89
C ILE A 260 11.74 6.03 -5.22
N ILE A 261 13.03 5.77 -5.41
CA ILE A 261 13.98 6.77 -5.91
C ILE A 261 14.06 6.60 -7.42
N ASP A 262 13.34 7.48 -8.11
CA ASP A 262 13.21 7.41 -9.57
C ASP A 262 14.41 8.07 -10.25
N ASP A 263 14.88 7.45 -11.34
CA ASP A 263 16.09 7.84 -12.08
C ASP A 263 17.32 8.03 -11.15
N ALA A 264 17.50 7.08 -10.23
CA ALA A 264 18.57 7.10 -9.26
C ALA A 264 19.94 7.22 -9.93
N ARG A 265 20.73 8.22 -9.48
CA ARG A 265 22.10 8.48 -9.97
C ARG A 265 23.08 8.42 -8.81
N PRO A 266 24.27 7.87 -9.02
CA PRO A 266 25.31 7.83 -7.98
C PRO A 266 25.62 9.17 -7.33
N SER A 267 25.46 10.28 -8.08
CA SER A 267 25.74 11.64 -7.63
C SER A 267 24.67 12.26 -6.73
N MET A 268 23.52 11.61 -6.54
CA MET A 268 22.44 12.14 -5.69
C MET A 268 22.78 12.11 -4.21
N LEU A 269 23.54 11.10 -3.80
CA LEU A 269 24.04 10.92 -2.43
C LEU A 269 25.51 10.51 -2.49
N SER A 270 26.27 10.75 -1.42
CA SER A 270 27.59 10.14 -1.30
C SER A 270 27.49 8.61 -1.23
N PRO A 271 28.55 7.87 -1.60
CA PRO A 271 28.54 6.41 -1.48
C PRO A 271 28.22 5.93 -0.06
N GLU A 272 28.72 6.63 0.95
CA GLU A 272 28.45 6.34 2.37
C GLU A 272 26.97 6.52 2.72
N GLU A 273 26.32 7.59 2.22
CA GLU A 273 24.90 7.84 2.42
C GLU A 273 24.03 6.79 1.71
N TRP A 274 24.39 6.39 0.49
CA TRP A 274 23.75 5.27 -0.20
C TRP A 274 23.83 3.99 0.62
N LEU A 275 25.02 3.62 1.09
CA LEU A 275 25.23 2.40 1.85
C LEU A 275 24.50 2.43 3.20
N LYS A 276 24.51 3.56 3.88
CA LYS A 276 23.80 3.77 5.16
C LYS A 276 22.28 3.67 4.98
N MET A 277 21.74 4.30 3.96
CA MET A 277 20.32 4.29 3.68
C MET A 277 19.79 2.86 3.43
N LEU A 278 20.57 2.04 2.70
CA LEU A 278 20.23 0.67 2.33
C LEU A 278 20.62 -0.38 3.37
N ASP A 279 21.22 0.02 4.50
CA ASP A 279 21.68 -0.90 5.53
C ASP A 279 20.59 -1.18 6.57
N ASN A 280 20.47 -2.45 6.96
CA ASN A 280 19.55 -2.87 8.03
C ASN A 280 20.13 -2.67 9.44
N ASN A 281 21.46 -2.57 9.56
CA ASN A 281 22.14 -2.46 10.84
C ASN A 281 22.50 -1.02 11.22
N SER A 282 22.20 -0.05 10.37
CA SER A 282 22.43 1.37 10.64
C SER A 282 21.13 2.09 10.97
N GLY A 283 21.24 3.22 11.67
CA GLY A 283 20.07 4.04 12.03
C GLY A 283 19.28 4.51 10.80
N SER A 284 18.00 4.71 10.99
CA SER A 284 17.02 5.05 9.94
C SER A 284 17.04 6.51 9.49
N LEU A 285 17.91 7.35 10.05
CA LEU A 285 17.97 8.76 9.68
C LEU A 285 18.70 8.97 8.35
N VAL A 286 18.01 9.61 7.44
CA VAL A 286 18.55 10.11 6.17
C VAL A 286 18.62 11.64 6.19
N ARG A 287 19.61 12.19 5.48
CA ARG A 287 19.80 13.63 5.40
C ARG A 287 18.70 14.27 4.57
N SER A 288 18.13 15.35 5.07
CA SER A 288 17.17 16.21 4.37
C SER A 288 17.44 17.67 4.71
N ARG A 289 17.07 18.61 3.82
CA ARG A 289 17.51 20.02 3.83
C ARG A 289 17.16 20.77 5.11
N PHE A 290 15.95 20.58 5.61
CA PHE A 290 15.48 21.33 6.78
C PHE A 290 15.54 20.50 8.08
N ARG A 291 15.35 19.20 7.99
CA ARG A 291 15.33 18.27 9.11
C ARG A 291 15.61 16.88 8.60
N ASN A 292 16.54 16.16 9.25
CA ASN A 292 16.75 14.75 8.92
C ASN A 292 15.42 13.98 8.99
N LYS A 293 15.15 13.14 8.01
CA LYS A 293 13.95 12.32 7.95
C LYS A 293 14.22 10.93 8.47
N ASP A 294 13.30 10.43 9.27
CA ASP A 294 13.30 9.04 9.74
C ASP A 294 12.59 8.15 8.75
N ILE A 295 13.32 7.22 8.14
CA ILE A 295 12.81 6.23 7.19
C ILE A 295 12.56 4.85 7.82
N SER A 296 12.40 4.78 9.14
CA SER A 296 12.19 3.50 9.86
C SER A 296 10.91 2.77 9.45
N ASN A 297 9.90 3.49 8.95
CA ASN A 297 8.67 2.92 8.43
C ASN A 297 8.84 2.29 7.04
N ALA A 298 9.88 2.67 6.30
CA ALA A 298 10.11 2.12 4.97
C ALA A 298 10.51 0.64 5.06
N LYS A 299 9.69 -0.21 4.47
CA LYS A 299 9.94 -1.66 4.31
C LYS A 299 10.68 -1.93 3.01
N TYR A 300 10.49 -1.06 2.02
CA TYR A 300 11.10 -1.18 0.70
C TYR A 300 11.74 0.14 0.29
N ILE A 301 12.94 0.04 -0.29
CA ILE A 301 13.54 1.11 -1.08
C ILE A 301 13.76 0.55 -2.48
N ILE A 302 13.15 1.19 -3.48
CA ILE A 302 13.20 0.78 -4.87
C ILE A 302 13.95 1.86 -5.65
N LEU A 303 15.10 1.51 -6.18
CA LEU A 303 15.91 2.39 -7.01
C LEU A 303 15.62 2.07 -8.47
N THR A 304 15.06 3.02 -9.23
CA THR A 304 15.00 2.88 -10.69
C THR A 304 16.17 3.62 -11.32
N SER A 305 16.79 3.07 -12.34
CA SER A 305 17.94 3.71 -13.00
C SER A 305 18.12 3.25 -14.44
N THR A 306 18.70 4.12 -15.26
CA THR A 306 19.23 3.75 -16.57
C THR A 306 20.65 3.19 -16.50
N LYS A 307 21.28 3.27 -15.33
CA LYS A 307 22.61 2.72 -15.10
C LYS A 307 22.53 1.29 -14.58
N SER A 308 23.44 0.47 -15.03
CA SER A 308 23.57 -0.88 -14.48
C SER A 308 23.96 -0.83 -13.00
N LEU A 309 23.35 -1.69 -12.19
CA LEU A 309 23.73 -1.89 -10.80
C LEU A 309 25.24 -2.15 -10.66
N MET A 310 25.80 -2.93 -11.59
CA MET A 310 27.23 -3.27 -11.59
C MET A 310 28.15 -2.07 -11.81
N SER A 311 27.65 -1.03 -12.49
CA SER A 311 28.41 0.20 -12.75
C SER A 311 27.97 1.39 -11.88
N PHE A 312 27.02 1.19 -10.96
CA PHE A 312 26.44 2.30 -10.21
C PHE A 312 27.50 3.10 -9.44
N PHE A 313 28.43 2.43 -8.77
CA PHE A 313 29.55 3.05 -8.08
C PHE A 313 30.86 3.07 -8.87
N GLY A 314 30.83 2.79 -10.16
CA GLY A 314 32.06 2.59 -10.97
C GLY A 314 33.03 3.78 -11.07
N LYS A 315 32.62 4.98 -10.62
CA LYS A 315 33.49 6.17 -10.54
C LYS A 315 34.01 6.45 -9.14
N TYR A 316 33.57 5.70 -8.13
CA TYR A 316 33.98 5.87 -6.74
C TYR A 316 34.94 4.75 -6.34
N GLN A 317 35.88 5.03 -5.45
CA GLN A 317 36.85 4.04 -4.93
C GLN A 317 36.20 3.04 -3.94
N GLU A 318 34.87 3.08 -3.80
CA GLU A 318 34.14 2.17 -2.93
C GLU A 318 34.02 0.76 -3.52
N ASN A 319 34.08 -0.23 -2.64
CA ASN A 319 33.90 -1.62 -3.02
C ASN A 319 32.44 -1.87 -3.44
N PRO A 320 32.15 -2.16 -4.72
CA PRO A 320 30.78 -2.30 -5.21
C PRO A 320 30.03 -3.47 -4.54
N HIS A 321 30.71 -4.47 -4.01
CA HIS A 321 30.08 -5.55 -3.26
C HIS A 321 29.37 -5.08 -2.00
N GLN A 322 29.71 -3.93 -1.46
CA GLN A 322 28.99 -3.34 -0.33
C GLN A 322 27.56 -2.94 -0.72
N LEU A 323 27.36 -2.41 -1.94
CA LEU A 323 26.03 -2.13 -2.48
C LEU A 323 25.29 -3.44 -2.84
N TYR A 324 25.97 -4.36 -3.54
CA TYR A 324 25.35 -5.58 -4.05
C TYR A 324 24.70 -6.41 -2.94
N ARG A 325 25.36 -6.61 -1.82
CA ARG A 325 24.80 -7.38 -0.70
C ARG A 325 23.57 -6.75 -0.05
N ARG A 326 23.36 -5.44 -0.21
CA ARG A 326 22.22 -4.71 0.33
C ARG A 326 21.01 -4.77 -0.60
N VAL A 327 21.24 -4.76 -1.90
CA VAL A 327 20.18 -4.94 -2.91
C VAL A 327 19.78 -6.41 -2.98
N LYS A 328 18.56 -6.73 -2.59
CA LYS A 328 18.10 -8.14 -2.51
C LYS A 328 17.67 -8.71 -3.85
N LEU A 329 17.02 -7.89 -4.68
CA LEU A 329 16.62 -8.26 -6.03
C LEU A 329 17.03 -7.14 -6.99
N TRP A 330 17.55 -7.56 -8.12
CA TRP A 330 17.93 -6.71 -9.22
C TRP A 330 17.12 -7.10 -10.46
N PHE A 331 16.36 -6.14 -10.96
CA PHE A 331 15.51 -6.25 -12.13
C PHE A 331 16.21 -5.59 -13.31
N VAL A 332 16.39 -6.31 -14.39
CA VAL A 332 16.86 -5.79 -15.67
C VAL A 332 15.68 -5.80 -16.63
N ILE A 333 15.33 -4.62 -17.13
CA ILE A 333 14.12 -4.42 -17.91
C ILE A 333 14.49 -3.83 -19.26
N ASP A 334 14.10 -4.52 -20.31
CA ASP A 334 14.09 -4.00 -21.67
C ASP A 334 12.64 -3.94 -22.23
N ASN A 335 12.50 -3.60 -23.50
CA ASN A 335 11.19 -3.52 -24.14
C ASN A 335 10.45 -4.86 -24.24
N TYR A 336 11.15 -5.98 -24.10
CA TYR A 336 10.60 -7.33 -24.31
C TYR A 336 10.51 -8.15 -23.04
N PHE A 337 11.50 -7.99 -22.14
CA PHE A 337 11.66 -8.87 -21.00
C PHE A 337 11.93 -8.10 -19.71
N ILE A 338 11.50 -8.73 -18.61
CA ILE A 338 11.89 -8.42 -17.24
C ILE A 338 12.66 -9.63 -16.73
N VAL A 339 13.94 -9.44 -16.43
CA VAL A 339 14.80 -10.47 -15.85
C VAL A 339 15.10 -10.12 -14.41
N VAL A 340 14.89 -11.05 -13.50
CA VAL A 340 15.07 -10.85 -12.07
C VAL A 340 16.25 -11.66 -11.59
N TYR A 341 17.19 -10.99 -10.93
CA TYR A 341 18.35 -11.59 -10.30
C TYR A 341 18.26 -11.45 -8.77
N LYS A 342 18.67 -12.49 -8.07
CA LYS A 342 18.79 -12.51 -6.60
C LYS A 342 20.27 -12.60 -6.20
N TYR A 343 20.67 -11.82 -5.21
CA TYR A 343 22.01 -11.88 -4.68
C TYR A 343 22.23 -13.18 -3.89
N ASN A 344 23.23 -13.95 -4.28
CA ASN A 344 23.69 -15.13 -3.58
C ASN A 344 24.91 -14.74 -2.70
N SER A 345 24.72 -14.76 -1.38
CA SER A 345 25.73 -14.35 -0.41
C SER A 345 26.95 -15.27 -0.39
N ASP A 346 26.77 -16.58 -0.62
CA ASP A 346 27.83 -17.57 -0.58
C ASP A 346 28.76 -17.43 -1.79
N LYS A 347 28.16 -17.23 -2.96
CA LYS A 347 28.87 -17.05 -4.22
C LYS A 347 29.27 -15.60 -4.50
N LYS A 348 28.80 -14.64 -3.67
CA LYS A 348 29.03 -13.19 -3.82
C LYS A 348 28.67 -12.64 -5.20
N ARG A 349 27.61 -13.17 -5.81
CA ARG A 349 27.13 -12.78 -7.15
C ARG A 349 25.62 -12.84 -7.25
N TYR A 350 25.08 -12.20 -8.29
CA TYR A 350 23.68 -12.31 -8.65
C TYR A 350 23.44 -13.53 -9.53
N GLU A 351 22.35 -14.24 -9.29
CA GLU A 351 21.89 -15.39 -10.07
C GLU A 351 20.49 -15.10 -10.59
N GLU A 352 20.24 -15.41 -11.88
CA GLU A 352 18.91 -15.26 -12.48
C GLU A 352 17.93 -16.20 -11.79
N VAL A 353 16.80 -15.66 -11.34
CA VAL A 353 15.75 -16.43 -10.63
C VAL A 353 14.42 -16.43 -11.38
N LYS A 354 14.20 -15.44 -12.26
CA LYS A 354 12.96 -15.30 -13.01
C LYS A 354 13.19 -14.50 -14.29
N ARG A 355 12.48 -14.92 -15.35
CA ARG A 355 12.37 -14.16 -16.61
C ARG A 355 10.90 -14.13 -17.03
N ALA A 356 10.39 -12.96 -17.40
CA ALA A 356 9.02 -12.78 -17.86
C ALA A 356 8.98 -11.77 -19.01
N ARG A 357 7.89 -11.76 -19.80
CA ARG A 357 7.66 -10.71 -20.80
C ARG A 357 7.37 -9.38 -20.12
N ASN A 358 7.87 -8.31 -20.70
CA ASN A 358 7.56 -6.96 -20.22
C ASN A 358 6.12 -6.59 -20.65
N TRP A 359 5.22 -6.62 -19.67
CA TRP A 359 3.81 -6.31 -19.87
C TRP A 359 3.51 -4.81 -19.90
N VAL A 360 4.44 -3.98 -19.41
CA VAL A 360 4.25 -2.53 -19.26
C VAL A 360 4.26 -1.85 -20.61
N VAL A 361 5.23 -2.19 -21.47
CA VAL A 361 5.38 -1.57 -22.80
C VAL A 361 4.11 -1.77 -23.63
N LYS A 362 3.53 -2.98 -23.59
CA LYS A 362 2.27 -3.26 -24.31
C LYS A 362 1.08 -2.44 -23.80
N LYS A 363 1.06 -2.08 -22.52
CA LYS A 363 -0.05 -1.33 -21.91
C LYS A 363 -0.01 0.16 -22.25
N TYR A 364 1.16 0.69 -22.58
CA TYR A 364 1.34 2.12 -22.88
C TYR A 364 1.46 2.41 -24.38
N SER A 365 1.76 1.40 -25.22
CA SER A 365 1.64 1.56 -26.67
C SER A 365 0.18 1.72 -27.14
N ASP A 366 -0.78 1.29 -26.29
CA ASP A 366 -2.22 1.47 -26.54
C ASP A 366 -2.79 2.78 -25.92
N SER A 367 -1.94 3.63 -25.34
CA SER A 367 -2.31 4.91 -24.69
C SER A 367 -1.55 6.11 -25.30
N ASP A 368 -0.92 5.94 -26.43
CA ASP A 368 -0.43 7.08 -27.21
C ASP A 368 -1.65 7.91 -27.61
N LEU A 369 -1.51 9.22 -27.52
CA LEU A 369 -2.50 10.14 -28.02
C LEU A 369 -2.81 9.75 -29.47
N ASP A 370 -4.07 9.59 -29.78
CA ASP A 370 -4.45 9.39 -31.19
C ASP A 370 -4.22 10.68 -31.99
N ASP A 371 -4.23 10.56 -33.32
CA ASP A 371 -3.94 11.70 -34.19
C ASP A 371 -4.92 12.88 -33.99
N ASP A 372 -6.16 12.59 -33.57
CA ASP A 372 -7.16 13.60 -33.28
C ASP A 372 -6.87 14.32 -31.96
N GLU A 373 -6.45 13.60 -30.90
CA GLU A 373 -6.01 14.20 -29.62
C GLU A 373 -4.73 15.03 -29.80
N ILE A 374 -3.81 14.58 -30.66
CA ILE A 374 -2.60 15.35 -31.01
C ILE A 374 -2.98 16.64 -31.71
N ASN A 375 -3.88 16.60 -32.70
CA ASN A 375 -4.32 17.75 -33.45
C ASN A 375 -5.04 18.76 -32.54
N ASP A 376 -5.97 18.32 -31.67
CA ASP A 376 -6.62 19.17 -30.67
C ASP A 376 -5.62 19.88 -29.74
N LEU A 377 -4.58 19.16 -29.31
CA LEU A 377 -3.49 19.71 -28.50
C LEU A 377 -2.70 20.75 -29.29
N LEU A 378 -2.32 20.45 -30.53
CA LEU A 378 -1.56 21.39 -31.41
C LEU A 378 -2.36 22.64 -31.71
N GLU A 379 -3.65 22.53 -31.98
CA GLU A 379 -4.56 23.68 -32.15
C GLU A 379 -4.63 24.53 -30.86
N SER A 380 -4.67 23.91 -29.69
CA SER A 380 -4.69 24.62 -28.40
C SER A 380 -3.42 25.44 -28.16
N PHE A 381 -2.29 25.07 -28.76
CA PHE A 381 -1.03 25.80 -28.76
C PHE A 381 -0.94 26.83 -29.91
N GLY A 382 -1.98 26.95 -30.74
CA GLY A 382 -1.99 27.86 -31.91
C GLY A 382 -1.09 27.36 -33.05
N LEU A 383 -0.76 26.10 -33.09
CA LEU A 383 0.00 25.46 -34.14
C LEU A 383 -0.99 24.85 -35.14
N GLN A 384 -1.24 25.58 -36.21
CA GLN A 384 -2.01 25.08 -37.35
C GLN A 384 -1.05 24.48 -38.39
N ASP A 385 -1.55 23.48 -39.14
CA ASP A 385 -0.79 22.87 -40.22
C ASP A 385 -0.25 23.96 -41.17
N TYR A 386 1.05 23.98 -41.35
CA TYR A 386 1.63 24.76 -42.44
C TYR A 386 1.20 24.11 -43.74
N PRO A 387 0.72 24.89 -44.76
CA PRO A 387 0.43 24.33 -46.05
C PRO A 387 1.70 23.67 -46.60
N SER A 388 1.52 22.50 -47.22
CA SER A 388 2.60 21.72 -47.84
C SER A 388 3.36 22.63 -48.82
N ASP A 389 4.67 22.40 -48.99
CA ASP A 389 5.58 23.18 -49.83
C ASP A 389 5.08 23.37 -51.30
N ASP A 390 4.06 22.60 -51.73
CA ASP A 390 3.43 22.68 -53.05
C ASP A 390 2.41 23.84 -53.19
N GLU A 391 2.07 24.54 -52.11
CA GLU A 391 1.10 25.67 -52.13
C GLU A 391 1.72 27.06 -51.86
N LEU A 392 3.06 27.16 -51.82
CA LEU A 392 3.70 28.45 -51.70
C LEU A 392 3.70 29.17 -53.06
N PRO A 393 3.01 30.32 -53.20
CA PRO A 393 3.06 31.10 -54.44
C PRO A 393 4.46 31.74 -54.53
N PHE A 394 5.21 31.37 -55.53
CA PHE A 394 6.38 32.14 -55.98
C PHE A 394 5.94 33.29 -56.85
#